data_d024c9ea9266e4e8586480005bd48285
#
_entry.id   d024c9ea9266e4e8586480005bd48285
#
_cell.length_a   1.000
_cell.length_b   1.000
_cell.length_c   1.000
_cell.angle_alpha   90.00
_cell.angle_beta   90.00
_cell.angle_gamma   90.00
#
_symmetry.space_group_name_H-M   'P 1'
#
loop_
_entity.id
_entity.type
_entity.pdbx_description
1 polymer ?
#
loop_
_entity_poly.entity_id
_entity_poly.type
_entity_poly.pdbx_seq_one_letter_code
_entity_poly.pdbx_strand_id
1 'polypeptide(L)'
;GNKRLTQGAIALSVSLLFQPHWMPQAQAQQPTGAQVVNGTASMVRNGSTLNITNTPGAIINWQGFSIGAGETTRFIQQSASSAVLNRVVGPNISSIQGQLLSNGRVFLINPAGIVIGPNAMIDTAGFVGSTLKMTDADFLAGKLRFVGEGGEGSIVNQGWIRTAYGGNVLLVAPRIENSGLIQTPGGELILAAGQKLTVASLEHEGVQFEVQAPTDSVVNVGQLLASGGAVGVFAGTMLHFGGSGGGKKSGGKEK
;
A
#
# COMPACT_ATOMS: atom_id res chain seq x y z
N GLY A 1 -39.82 -82.08 10.20
CA GLY A 1 -38.51 -81.54 9.91
C GLY A 1 -38.53 -80.00 9.76
N ASN A 2 -38.21 -79.27 10.84
CA ASN A 2 -38.08 -77.81 10.80
C ASN A 2 -36.66 -77.44 10.50
N LYS A 3 -36.41 -76.83 9.34
CA LYS A 3 -35.15 -76.15 9.03
C LYS A 3 -35.22 -74.71 9.53
N ARG A 4 -34.42 -74.37 10.53
CA ARG A 4 -34.17 -72.99 10.95
C ARG A 4 -33.15 -72.39 9.99
N LEU A 5 -33.54 -71.32 9.33
CA LEU A 5 -32.65 -70.43 8.55
C LEU A 5 -32.00 -69.46 9.53
N THR A 6 -30.70 -69.57 9.68
CA THR A 6 -29.90 -68.58 10.40
C THR A 6 -29.59 -67.38 9.47
N GLN A 7 -30.13 -66.24 9.81
CA GLN A 7 -29.77 -64.97 9.14
C GLN A 7 -28.41 -64.52 9.65
N GLY A 8 -27.41 -64.51 8.77
CA GLY A 8 -26.13 -63.91 9.02
C GLY A 8 -26.24 -62.39 8.81
N ALA A 9 -26.03 -61.64 9.89
CA ALA A 9 -25.88 -60.20 9.82
C ALA A 9 -24.50 -59.81 9.24
N ILE A 10 -24.49 -59.22 8.07
CA ILE A 10 -23.28 -58.61 7.49
C ILE A 10 -23.16 -57.24 8.10
N ALA A 11 -22.20 -57.05 9.04
CA ALA A 11 -21.84 -55.76 9.53
C ALA A 11 -20.94 -55.06 8.50
N LEU A 12 -21.51 -54.09 7.78
CA LEU A 12 -20.70 -53.14 6.97
C LEU A 12 -20.01 -52.14 7.89
N SER A 13 -18.74 -52.38 8.14
CA SER A 13 -17.87 -51.37 8.83
C SER A 13 -17.51 -50.30 7.80
N VAL A 14 -18.14 -49.11 7.89
CA VAL A 14 -17.74 -47.92 7.15
C VAL A 14 -16.54 -47.31 7.88
N SER A 15 -15.33 -47.64 7.42
CA SER A 15 -14.12 -46.93 7.84
C SER A 15 -14.12 -45.54 7.19
N LEU A 16 -14.50 -44.51 7.95
CA LEU A 16 -14.22 -43.13 7.57
C LEU A 16 -12.70 -42.94 7.59
N LEU A 17 -12.09 -43.01 6.44
CA LEU A 17 -10.73 -42.55 6.25
C LEU A 17 -10.72 -41.02 6.42
N PHE A 18 -10.34 -40.55 7.60
CA PHE A 18 -9.92 -39.19 7.80
C PHE A 18 -8.66 -38.97 6.95
N GLN A 19 -8.83 -38.47 5.76
CA GLN A 19 -7.72 -37.92 4.99
C GLN A 19 -7.32 -36.62 5.68
N PRO A 20 -6.07 -36.47 6.15
CA PRO A 20 -5.62 -35.17 6.60
C PRO A 20 -5.68 -34.24 5.38
N HIS A 21 -6.60 -33.29 5.40
CA HIS A 21 -6.59 -32.20 4.44
C HIS A 21 -5.29 -31.44 4.67
N TRP A 22 -4.35 -31.59 3.77
CA TRP A 22 -3.21 -30.72 3.64
C TRP A 22 -3.76 -29.32 3.33
N MET A 23 -3.98 -28.54 4.37
CA MET A 23 -4.12 -27.12 4.19
C MET A 23 -2.76 -26.63 3.71
N PRO A 24 -2.68 -25.99 2.53
CA PRO A 24 -1.42 -25.37 2.15
C PRO A 24 -1.07 -24.38 3.25
N GLN A 25 0.02 -24.63 3.96
CA GLN A 25 0.59 -23.66 4.88
C GLN A 25 0.81 -22.40 4.04
N ALA A 26 0.16 -21.31 4.42
CA ALA A 26 0.43 -20.01 3.82
C ALA A 26 1.95 -19.80 3.92
N GLN A 27 2.63 -19.86 2.78
CA GLN A 27 4.08 -19.63 2.78
C GLN A 27 4.30 -18.24 3.32
N ALA A 28 5.21 -18.11 4.28
CA ALA A 28 5.67 -16.84 4.80
C ALA A 28 6.05 -15.94 3.61
N GLN A 29 5.31 -14.85 3.44
CA GLN A 29 5.46 -13.95 2.31
C GLN A 29 5.99 -12.63 2.85
N GLN A 30 7.30 -12.46 2.78
CA GLN A 30 8.00 -11.25 3.23
C GLN A 30 8.74 -10.62 2.06
N PRO A 31 9.12 -9.33 2.15
CA PRO A 31 9.96 -8.70 1.14
C PRO A 31 11.24 -9.50 0.85
N THR A 32 11.60 -9.63 -0.43
CA THR A 32 12.69 -10.47 -0.93
C THR A 32 13.60 -9.73 -1.88
N GLY A 33 14.87 -10.19 -1.98
CA GLY A 33 15.81 -9.71 -2.97
C GLY A 33 16.19 -8.23 -2.79
N ALA A 34 16.43 -7.82 -1.54
CA ALA A 34 16.82 -6.46 -1.20
C ALA A 34 18.19 -6.09 -1.76
N GLN A 35 18.27 -4.93 -2.40
CA GLN A 35 19.51 -4.28 -2.82
C GLN A 35 19.46 -2.82 -2.36
N VAL A 36 20.31 -2.44 -1.41
CA VAL A 36 20.43 -1.05 -0.98
C VAL A 36 21.22 -0.27 -2.01
N VAL A 37 20.61 0.75 -2.61
CA VAL A 37 21.21 1.57 -3.67
C VAL A 37 21.61 2.95 -3.19
N ASN A 38 21.05 3.41 -2.08
CA ASN A 38 21.47 4.64 -1.38
C ASN A 38 21.31 4.47 0.13
N GLY A 39 22.22 5.08 0.91
CA GLY A 39 22.24 4.96 2.36
C GLY A 39 22.64 3.57 2.85
N THR A 40 22.17 3.19 4.02
CA THR A 40 22.39 1.86 4.61
C THR A 40 21.09 1.28 5.15
N ALA A 41 20.97 -0.04 5.10
CA ALA A 41 19.89 -0.77 5.75
C ALA A 41 20.42 -2.11 6.27
N SER A 42 20.00 -2.47 7.48
CA SER A 42 20.21 -3.79 8.06
C SER A 42 18.87 -4.48 8.27
N MET A 43 18.83 -5.78 8.03
CA MET A 43 17.60 -6.57 8.05
C MET A 43 17.76 -7.73 9.00
N VAL A 44 16.86 -7.82 9.98
CA VAL A 44 16.86 -8.89 10.98
C VAL A 44 15.45 -9.47 11.08
N ARG A 45 15.36 -10.79 10.87
CA ARG A 45 14.10 -11.52 11.02
C ARG A 45 14.01 -12.10 12.42
N ASN A 46 12.89 -11.83 13.10
CA ASN A 46 12.53 -12.42 14.38
C ASN A 46 11.14 -13.05 14.26
N GLY A 47 11.06 -14.36 14.09
CA GLY A 47 9.81 -15.06 13.85
C GLY A 47 9.10 -14.55 12.60
N SER A 48 7.87 -14.06 12.74
CA SER A 48 7.06 -13.47 11.68
C SER A 48 7.36 -12.00 11.40
N THR A 49 8.32 -11.39 12.10
CA THR A 49 8.66 -9.96 11.93
C THR A 49 10.01 -9.79 11.22
N LEU A 50 10.00 -9.03 10.13
CA LEU A 50 11.20 -8.51 9.46
C LEU A 50 11.43 -7.07 9.96
N ASN A 51 12.51 -6.86 10.71
CA ASN A 51 12.96 -5.54 11.13
C ASN A 51 14.02 -5.01 10.16
N ILE A 52 13.79 -3.80 9.65
CA ILE A 52 14.68 -3.11 8.70
C ILE A 52 15.08 -1.80 9.36
N THR A 53 16.34 -1.71 9.80
CA THR A 53 16.90 -0.46 10.35
C THR A 53 17.64 0.26 9.24
N ASN A 54 17.22 1.48 8.90
CA ASN A 54 17.78 2.22 7.79
C ASN A 54 18.16 3.66 8.14
N THR A 55 19.14 4.19 7.41
CA THR A 55 19.50 5.62 7.47
C THR A 55 18.42 6.47 6.77
N PRO A 56 18.27 7.76 7.13
CA PRO A 56 17.42 8.69 6.39
C PRO A 56 17.81 8.75 4.92
N GLY A 57 16.82 8.76 4.03
CA GLY A 57 17.04 8.79 2.59
C GLY A 57 17.53 7.45 2.01
N ALA A 58 17.48 6.35 2.74
CA ALA A 58 17.80 5.04 2.20
C ALA A 58 16.87 4.68 1.04
N ILE A 59 17.47 4.08 -0.01
CA ILE A 59 16.74 3.55 -1.17
C ILE A 59 17.05 2.08 -1.27
N ILE A 60 16.01 1.26 -1.29
CA ILE A 60 16.11 -0.20 -1.35
C ILE A 60 15.31 -0.69 -2.56
N ASN A 61 15.99 -1.34 -3.50
CA ASN A 61 15.35 -2.08 -4.57
C ASN A 61 15.03 -3.50 -4.09
N TRP A 62 13.82 -3.97 -4.40
CA TRP A 62 13.32 -5.28 -4.01
C TRP A 62 12.95 -6.11 -5.23
N GLN A 63 13.20 -7.41 -5.22
CA GLN A 63 12.62 -8.31 -6.22
C GLN A 63 11.12 -8.55 -5.98
N GLY A 64 10.69 -8.56 -4.74
CA GLY A 64 9.29 -8.61 -4.34
C GLY A 64 9.08 -7.93 -3.00
N PHE A 65 8.00 -7.21 -2.86
CA PHE A 65 7.61 -6.58 -1.59
C PHE A 65 6.17 -6.94 -1.27
N SER A 66 5.99 -8.04 -0.57
CA SER A 66 4.70 -8.50 -0.05
C SER A 66 4.83 -8.83 1.43
N ILE A 67 3.72 -8.81 2.17
CA ILE A 67 3.67 -9.13 3.59
C ILE A 67 2.50 -10.08 3.81
N GLY A 68 2.77 -11.32 4.19
CA GLY A 68 1.77 -12.35 4.41
C GLY A 68 0.89 -12.07 5.63
N ALA A 69 -0.26 -12.73 5.67
CA ALA A 69 -1.15 -12.66 6.83
C ALA A 69 -0.41 -13.14 8.10
N GLY A 70 -0.54 -12.40 9.19
CA GLY A 70 0.17 -12.67 10.44
C GLY A 70 1.65 -12.28 10.44
N GLU A 71 2.16 -11.71 9.34
CA GLU A 71 3.53 -11.22 9.25
C GLU A 71 3.62 -9.71 9.41
N THR A 72 4.78 -9.24 9.83
CA THR A 72 5.09 -7.82 10.01
C THR A 72 6.40 -7.47 9.32
N THR A 73 6.39 -6.41 8.53
CA THR A 73 7.61 -5.71 8.09
C THR A 73 7.66 -4.38 8.81
N ARG A 74 8.75 -4.13 9.54
CA ARG A 74 8.93 -2.91 10.33
C ARG A 74 10.18 -2.17 9.91
N PHE A 75 10.02 -0.91 9.53
CA PHE A 75 11.11 0.01 9.33
C PHE A 75 11.40 0.78 10.62
N ILE A 76 12.66 0.75 11.05
CA ILE A 76 13.17 1.46 12.22
C ILE A 76 14.05 2.58 11.68
N GLN A 77 13.55 3.79 11.76
CA GLN A 77 14.19 4.99 11.21
C GLN A 77 14.66 5.93 12.32
N GLN A 78 15.50 6.89 11.97
CA GLN A 78 16.08 7.83 12.95
C GLN A 78 15.02 8.75 13.57
N SER A 79 14.01 9.17 12.79
CA SER A 79 12.95 10.09 13.24
C SER A 79 11.67 9.94 12.41
N ALA A 80 10.61 10.61 12.84
CA ALA A 80 9.36 10.67 12.09
C ALA A 80 9.49 11.39 10.73
N SER A 81 10.45 12.31 10.60
CA SER A 81 10.74 13.00 9.33
C SER A 81 11.66 12.22 8.39
N SER A 82 12.33 11.17 8.89
CA SER A 82 13.13 10.28 8.03
C SER A 82 12.24 9.57 7.02
N ALA A 83 12.79 9.29 5.85
CA ALA A 83 12.09 8.56 4.79
C ALA A 83 12.95 7.42 4.24
N VAL A 84 12.29 6.36 3.80
CA VAL A 84 12.87 5.25 3.07
C VAL A 84 12.07 5.01 1.79
N LEU A 85 12.78 4.85 0.65
CA LEU A 85 12.18 4.48 -0.62
C LEU A 85 12.36 2.98 -0.86
N ASN A 86 11.24 2.28 -0.99
CA ASN A 86 11.18 0.88 -1.36
C ASN A 86 10.66 0.78 -2.79
N ARG A 87 11.52 0.40 -3.70
CA ARG A 87 11.19 0.22 -5.13
C ARG A 87 11.18 -1.25 -5.48
N VAL A 88 10.06 -1.75 -5.97
CA VAL A 88 9.96 -3.12 -6.48
C VAL A 88 10.41 -3.12 -7.95
N VAL A 89 11.42 -3.93 -8.24
CA VAL A 89 11.97 -4.09 -9.59
C VAL A 89 11.58 -5.42 -10.23
N GLY A 90 11.03 -6.35 -9.46
CA GLY A 90 10.47 -7.60 -9.98
C GLY A 90 9.06 -7.42 -10.55
N PRO A 91 8.53 -8.45 -11.23
CA PRO A 91 7.29 -8.34 -12.01
C PRO A 91 6.00 -8.49 -11.19
N ASN A 92 6.09 -8.87 -9.92
CA ASN A 92 4.91 -9.22 -9.13
C ASN A 92 4.34 -8.03 -8.38
N ILE A 93 3.02 -8.01 -8.18
CA ILE A 93 2.35 -7.03 -7.35
C ILE A 93 2.84 -7.10 -5.89
N SER A 94 2.73 -6.00 -5.17
CA SER A 94 2.88 -5.96 -3.72
C SER A 94 1.55 -6.31 -3.06
N SER A 95 1.49 -7.48 -2.43
CA SER A 95 0.32 -7.93 -1.67
C SER A 95 0.60 -7.80 -0.17
N ILE A 96 -0.03 -6.80 0.45
CA ILE A 96 0.10 -6.54 1.89
C ILE A 96 -1.12 -7.15 2.57
N GLN A 97 -0.94 -8.30 3.23
CA GLN A 97 -1.99 -9.01 3.98
C GLN A 97 -1.74 -8.96 5.49
N GLY A 98 -0.54 -8.57 5.90
CA GLY A 98 -0.10 -8.39 7.29
C GLY A 98 0.11 -6.93 7.64
N GLN A 99 1.18 -6.65 8.39
CA GLN A 99 1.46 -5.32 8.93
C GLN A 99 2.71 -4.69 8.30
N LEU A 100 2.59 -3.44 7.85
CA LEU A 100 3.70 -2.58 7.48
C LEU A 100 3.80 -1.45 8.50
N LEU A 101 4.85 -1.46 9.32
CA LEU A 101 5.02 -0.51 10.42
C LEU A 101 6.26 0.34 10.23
N SER A 102 6.21 1.61 10.65
CA SER A 102 7.40 2.48 10.72
C SER A 102 7.18 3.66 11.65
N ASN A 103 8.24 4.05 12.35
CA ASN A 103 8.30 5.32 13.05
C ASN A 103 8.68 6.52 12.13
N GLY A 104 9.03 6.25 10.88
CA GLY A 104 9.33 7.23 9.83
C GLY A 104 8.39 7.11 8.64
N ARG A 105 8.68 7.86 7.59
CA ARG A 105 7.92 7.84 6.33
C ARG A 105 8.36 6.67 5.44
N VAL A 106 7.40 5.99 4.84
CA VAL A 106 7.64 4.86 3.93
C VAL A 106 7.08 5.16 2.56
N PHE A 107 7.94 5.06 1.55
CA PHE A 107 7.57 5.09 0.15
C PHE A 107 7.60 3.66 -0.38
N LEU A 108 6.53 3.22 -1.03
CA LEU A 108 6.43 1.93 -1.72
C LEU A 108 6.04 2.18 -3.18
N ILE A 109 6.98 1.91 -4.06
CA ILE A 109 6.80 2.07 -5.52
C ILE A 109 6.81 0.68 -6.15
N ASN A 110 5.68 0.30 -6.75
CA ASN A 110 5.58 -0.95 -7.49
C ASN A 110 4.75 -0.79 -8.77
N PRO A 111 5.38 -0.71 -9.94
CA PRO A 111 4.66 -0.58 -11.21
C PRO A 111 3.66 -1.70 -11.49
N ALA A 112 3.90 -2.91 -10.97
CA ALA A 112 2.98 -4.03 -11.18
C ALA A 112 1.65 -3.89 -10.42
N GLY A 113 1.60 -3.09 -9.35
CA GLY A 113 0.42 -2.88 -8.53
C GLY A 113 0.65 -3.04 -7.03
N ILE A 114 -0.26 -2.49 -6.22
CA ILE A 114 -0.23 -2.58 -4.76
C ILE A 114 -1.63 -2.96 -4.28
N VAL A 115 -1.73 -4.02 -3.50
CA VAL A 115 -2.98 -4.47 -2.87
C VAL A 115 -2.79 -4.53 -1.36
N ILE A 116 -3.62 -3.80 -0.62
CA ILE A 116 -3.68 -3.83 0.85
C ILE A 116 -4.96 -4.58 1.21
N GLY A 117 -4.80 -5.78 1.77
CA GLY A 117 -5.90 -6.69 2.06
C GLY A 117 -6.76 -6.25 3.25
N PRO A 118 -7.93 -6.87 3.44
CA PRO A 118 -8.94 -6.40 4.40
C PRO A 118 -8.51 -6.47 5.87
N ASN A 119 -7.54 -7.34 6.20
CA ASN A 119 -6.99 -7.47 7.54
C ASN A 119 -5.59 -6.85 7.69
N ALA A 120 -5.12 -6.20 6.63
CA ALA A 120 -3.81 -5.55 6.62
C ALA A 120 -3.85 -4.20 7.31
N MET A 121 -2.71 -3.81 7.88
CA MET A 121 -2.50 -2.51 8.48
C MET A 121 -1.18 -1.91 8.00
N ILE A 122 -1.25 -0.67 7.53
CA ILE A 122 -0.08 0.19 7.31
C ILE A 122 -0.13 1.28 8.38
N ASP A 123 0.89 1.34 9.25
CA ASP A 123 0.99 2.30 10.35
C ASP A 123 2.38 2.94 10.34
N THR A 124 2.47 4.18 9.90
CA THR A 124 3.73 4.87 9.64
C THR A 124 3.66 6.34 10.03
N ALA A 125 4.79 7.05 10.06
CA ALA A 125 4.76 8.50 10.22
C ALA A 125 4.22 9.22 8.96
N GLY A 126 4.26 8.57 7.80
CA GLY A 126 3.70 9.00 6.53
C GLY A 126 3.86 7.91 5.50
N PHE A 127 2.92 7.79 4.56
CA PHE A 127 2.91 6.72 3.57
C PHE A 127 2.71 7.25 2.16
N VAL A 128 3.57 6.83 1.25
CA VAL A 128 3.43 7.08 -0.19
C VAL A 128 3.41 5.74 -0.91
N GLY A 129 2.27 5.41 -1.52
CA GLY A 129 2.11 4.26 -2.39
C GLY A 129 1.97 4.72 -3.84
N SER A 130 2.78 4.17 -4.75
CA SER A 130 2.68 4.53 -6.17
C SER A 130 2.95 3.35 -7.08
N THR A 131 2.20 3.28 -8.17
CA THR A 131 2.54 2.42 -9.31
C THR A 131 3.29 3.19 -10.40
N LEU A 132 3.32 4.52 -10.32
CA LEU A 132 4.19 5.35 -11.15
C LEU A 132 5.61 5.37 -10.59
N LYS A 133 6.58 5.57 -11.45
CA LYS A 133 8.00 5.63 -11.09
C LYS A 133 8.38 6.97 -10.46
N MET A 134 9.31 6.92 -9.52
CA MET A 134 9.99 8.05 -8.92
C MET A 134 11.49 7.86 -9.08
N THR A 135 12.23 8.91 -9.44
CA THR A 135 13.69 8.86 -9.54
C THR A 135 14.35 8.97 -8.16
N ASP A 136 15.55 8.44 -8.03
CA ASP A 136 16.35 8.57 -6.80
C ASP A 136 16.62 10.04 -6.49
N ALA A 137 16.94 10.84 -7.52
CA ALA A 137 17.22 12.26 -7.39
C ALA A 137 16.00 13.04 -6.85
N ASP A 138 14.79 12.75 -7.35
CA ASP A 138 13.58 13.39 -6.86
C ASP A 138 13.28 13.00 -5.40
N PHE A 139 13.42 11.71 -5.07
CA PHE A 139 13.25 11.25 -3.69
C PHE A 139 14.24 11.91 -2.72
N LEU A 140 15.54 11.92 -3.07
CA LEU A 140 16.59 12.52 -2.22
C LEU A 140 16.44 14.04 -2.09
N ALA A 141 15.90 14.70 -3.11
CA ALA A 141 15.60 16.13 -3.09
C ALA A 141 14.26 16.46 -2.38
N GLY A 142 13.52 15.46 -1.89
CA GLY A 142 12.19 15.65 -1.32
C GLY A 142 11.11 16.06 -2.32
N LYS A 143 11.36 15.84 -3.62
CA LYS A 143 10.42 16.17 -4.69
C LYS A 143 9.50 14.99 -4.95
N LEU A 144 8.19 15.22 -4.86
CA LEU A 144 7.17 14.21 -5.14
C LEU A 144 6.78 14.27 -6.62
N ARG A 145 7.65 13.73 -7.47
CA ARG A 145 7.42 13.60 -8.90
C ARG A 145 7.29 12.13 -9.29
N PHE A 146 6.17 11.81 -9.91
CA PHE A 146 5.83 10.46 -10.34
C PHE A 146 5.51 10.47 -11.83
N VAL A 147 6.05 9.51 -12.56
CA VAL A 147 5.88 9.39 -14.01
C VAL A 147 5.58 7.95 -14.38
N GLY A 148 4.46 7.74 -15.09
CA GLY A 148 4.10 6.46 -15.70
C GLY A 148 4.79 6.29 -17.06
N GLU A 149 5.00 5.03 -17.42
CA GLU A 149 5.52 4.62 -18.73
C GLU A 149 4.44 3.92 -19.57
N GLY A 150 3.26 3.73 -18.99
CA GLY A 150 2.14 2.96 -19.54
C GLY A 150 2.16 1.51 -19.09
N GLY A 151 0.97 0.99 -18.81
CA GLY A 151 0.79 -0.41 -18.36
C GLY A 151 0.95 -0.62 -16.86
N GLU A 152 1.03 0.47 -16.06
CA GLU A 152 1.08 0.36 -14.62
C GLU A 152 -0.20 -0.25 -14.05
N GLY A 153 -0.04 -1.03 -12.97
CA GLY A 153 -1.12 -1.62 -12.21
C GLY A 153 -1.88 -0.61 -11.36
N SER A 154 -2.90 -1.09 -10.68
CA SER A 154 -3.73 -0.31 -9.76
C SER A 154 -3.23 -0.35 -8.33
N ILE A 155 -3.74 0.58 -7.51
CA ILE A 155 -3.69 0.49 -6.06
C ILE A 155 -5.08 0.12 -5.55
N VAL A 156 -5.16 -0.93 -4.75
CA VAL A 156 -6.39 -1.38 -4.10
C VAL A 156 -6.18 -1.40 -2.59
N ASN A 157 -6.95 -0.59 -1.86
CA ASN A 157 -6.95 -0.63 -0.40
C ASN A 157 -8.27 -1.18 0.12
N GLN A 158 -8.21 -2.29 0.83
CA GLN A 158 -9.33 -2.89 1.55
C GLN A 158 -9.08 -2.89 3.06
N GLY A 159 -7.85 -2.56 3.48
CA GLY A 159 -7.37 -2.60 4.85
C GLY A 159 -7.37 -1.22 5.51
N TRP A 160 -6.49 -1.08 6.46
CA TRP A 160 -6.34 0.14 7.24
C TRP A 160 -4.96 0.77 7.00
N ILE A 161 -4.96 1.98 6.43
CA ILE A 161 -3.78 2.83 6.32
C ILE A 161 -3.95 3.96 7.33
N ARG A 162 -2.99 4.11 8.23
CA ARG A 162 -2.98 5.22 9.18
C ARG A 162 -1.59 5.84 9.31
N THR A 163 -1.57 7.10 9.71
CA THR A 163 -0.33 7.81 10.02
C THR A 163 -0.34 8.33 11.45
N ALA A 164 0.85 8.66 11.97
CA ALA A 164 0.98 9.50 13.14
C ALA A 164 0.36 10.89 12.89
N TYR A 165 0.12 11.66 13.96
CA TYR A 165 -0.40 13.03 13.84
C TYR A 165 0.50 13.90 12.95
N GLY A 166 -0.11 14.62 12.02
CA GLY A 166 0.59 15.43 11.02
C GLY A 166 1.21 14.64 9.86
N GLY A 167 1.09 13.31 9.87
CA GLY A 167 1.58 12.46 8.79
C GLY A 167 0.64 12.43 7.60
N ASN A 168 1.21 12.34 6.41
CA ASN A 168 0.48 12.38 5.15
C ASN A 168 0.37 11.00 4.50
N VAL A 169 -0.71 10.79 3.72
CA VAL A 169 -0.84 9.66 2.80
C VAL A 169 -1.01 10.19 1.38
N LEU A 170 -0.21 9.66 0.47
CA LEU A 170 -0.32 9.90 -0.97
C LEU A 170 -0.41 8.55 -1.69
N LEU A 171 -1.48 8.32 -2.43
CA LEU A 171 -1.60 7.18 -3.34
C LEU A 171 -1.68 7.67 -4.78
N VAL A 172 -0.82 7.10 -5.64
CA VAL A 172 -0.68 7.53 -7.04
C VAL A 172 -0.68 6.32 -7.96
N ALA A 173 -1.65 6.22 -8.86
CA ALA A 173 -1.76 5.14 -9.85
C ALA A 173 -2.72 5.55 -10.96
N PRO A 174 -2.74 4.87 -12.12
CA PRO A 174 -3.79 5.11 -13.12
C PRO A 174 -5.19 4.76 -12.58
N ARG A 175 -5.27 3.78 -11.69
CA ARG A 175 -6.52 3.40 -11.03
C ARG A 175 -6.30 3.17 -9.54
N ILE A 176 -7.15 3.78 -8.72
CA ILE A 176 -7.14 3.63 -7.25
C ILE A 176 -8.52 3.20 -6.79
N GLU A 177 -8.58 2.13 -6.03
CA GLU A 177 -9.79 1.68 -5.35
C GLU A 177 -9.57 1.70 -3.85
N ASN A 178 -10.48 2.33 -3.10
CA ASN A 178 -10.46 2.31 -1.65
C ASN A 178 -11.81 1.82 -1.11
N SER A 179 -11.82 0.63 -0.54
CA SER A 179 -12.96 0.10 0.22
C SER A 179 -12.63 -0.06 1.72
N GLY A 180 -11.40 0.26 2.09
CA GLY A 180 -10.91 0.24 3.47
C GLY A 180 -10.98 1.59 4.16
N LEU A 181 -10.18 1.75 5.20
CA LEU A 181 -10.04 2.98 5.98
C LEU A 181 -8.67 3.61 5.72
N ILE A 182 -8.65 4.92 5.41
CA ILE A 182 -7.41 5.71 5.40
C ILE A 182 -7.57 6.85 6.40
N GLN A 183 -6.61 7.00 7.30
CA GLN A 183 -6.68 7.94 8.42
C GLN A 183 -5.36 8.70 8.59
N THR A 184 -5.42 10.03 8.46
CA THR A 184 -4.28 10.95 8.55
C THR A 184 -4.62 12.11 9.51
N PRO A 185 -4.61 11.89 10.83
CA PRO A 185 -5.00 12.92 11.78
C PRO A 185 -4.02 14.11 11.70
N GLY A 186 -4.56 15.32 11.43
CA GLY A 186 -3.78 16.55 11.27
C GLY A 186 -2.91 16.61 10.03
N GLY A 187 -2.94 15.59 9.17
CA GLY A 187 -2.17 15.52 7.94
C GLY A 187 -3.03 15.56 6.68
N GLU A 188 -2.39 15.45 5.55
CA GLU A 188 -3.05 15.45 4.24
C GLU A 188 -3.22 14.03 3.71
N LEU A 189 -4.34 13.81 3.04
CA LEU A 189 -4.66 12.58 2.34
C LEU A 189 -4.95 12.90 0.88
N ILE A 190 -4.14 12.35 -0.02
CA ILE A 190 -4.28 12.58 -1.46
C ILE A 190 -4.38 11.23 -2.18
N LEU A 191 -5.45 11.05 -2.94
CA LEU A 191 -5.64 9.99 -3.91
C LEU A 191 -5.57 10.61 -5.31
N ALA A 192 -4.55 10.28 -6.08
CA ALA A 192 -4.31 10.87 -7.39
C ALA A 192 -4.26 9.78 -8.48
N ALA A 193 -5.33 9.67 -9.27
CA ALA A 193 -5.36 8.79 -10.42
C ALA A 193 -4.84 9.52 -11.66
N GLY A 194 -3.74 9.03 -12.24
CA GLY A 194 -3.11 9.64 -13.40
C GLY A 194 -1.84 8.94 -13.84
N GLN A 195 -1.26 9.40 -14.94
CA GLN A 195 -0.03 8.90 -15.54
C GLN A 195 1.20 9.75 -15.19
N LYS A 196 0.99 10.95 -14.70
CA LYS A 196 2.04 11.86 -14.27
C LYS A 196 1.53 12.76 -13.14
N LEU A 197 2.29 12.81 -12.07
CA LEU A 197 1.99 13.63 -10.92
C LEU A 197 3.24 14.35 -10.44
N THR A 198 3.10 15.65 -10.22
CA THR A 198 4.10 16.44 -9.48
C THR A 198 3.41 17.14 -8.33
N VAL A 199 3.85 16.85 -7.12
CA VAL A 199 3.39 17.52 -5.89
C VAL A 199 4.49 18.46 -5.46
N ALA A 200 4.22 19.76 -5.48
CA ALA A 200 5.23 20.77 -5.17
C ALA A 200 5.64 20.73 -3.69
N SER A 201 4.72 20.44 -2.80
CA SER A 201 4.97 20.20 -1.36
C SER A 201 3.75 19.54 -0.74
N LEU A 202 3.95 18.63 0.20
CA LEU A 202 2.89 18.15 1.08
C LEU A 202 2.72 19.04 2.33
N GLU A 203 3.63 20.00 2.54
CA GLU A 203 3.61 20.83 3.74
C GLU A 203 3.14 22.27 3.48
N HIS A 204 3.27 22.79 2.25
CA HIS A 204 2.84 24.16 1.90
C HIS A 204 2.70 24.31 0.39
N GLU A 205 1.53 24.74 -0.04
CA GLU A 205 1.20 25.35 -1.34
C GLU A 205 1.48 24.55 -2.63
N GLY A 206 0.39 24.18 -3.28
CA GLY A 206 0.38 23.91 -4.71
C GLY A 206 0.70 22.50 -5.14
N VAL A 207 -0.30 21.61 -5.10
CA VAL A 207 -0.24 20.34 -5.83
C VAL A 207 -0.54 20.62 -7.30
N GLN A 208 0.45 20.38 -8.17
CA GLN A 208 0.24 20.41 -9.63
C GLN A 208 0.04 18.99 -10.13
N PHE A 209 -1.13 18.71 -10.67
CA PHE A 209 -1.42 17.44 -11.32
C PHE A 209 -1.38 17.63 -12.83
N GLU A 210 -0.60 16.84 -13.52
CA GLU A 210 -0.74 16.62 -14.94
C GLU A 210 -1.31 15.22 -15.15
N VAL A 211 -2.55 15.14 -15.57
CA VAL A 211 -3.22 13.87 -15.83
C VAL A 211 -3.36 13.67 -17.32
N GLN A 212 -2.84 12.56 -17.80
CA GLN A 212 -2.96 12.15 -19.20
C GLN A 212 -3.56 10.75 -19.25
N ALA A 213 -4.86 10.62 -19.24
CA ALA A 213 -5.56 9.51 -19.89
C ALA A 213 -7.07 9.51 -19.58
N PRO A 214 -7.91 9.08 -20.51
CA PRO A 214 -9.35 8.94 -20.31
C PRO A 214 -9.76 7.75 -19.41
N THR A 215 -8.80 6.94 -18.98
CA THR A 215 -9.02 5.73 -18.16
C THR A 215 -8.67 5.90 -16.68
N ASP A 216 -8.14 7.06 -16.29
CA ASP A 216 -7.75 7.29 -14.91
C ASP A 216 -8.98 7.38 -14.00
N SER A 217 -8.96 6.65 -12.89
CA SER A 217 -10.11 6.61 -12.00
C SER A 217 -9.75 6.45 -10.53
N VAL A 218 -10.54 7.09 -9.67
CA VAL A 218 -10.59 6.83 -8.24
C VAL A 218 -11.98 6.35 -7.87
N VAL A 219 -12.05 5.17 -7.25
CA VAL A 219 -13.29 4.63 -6.68
C VAL A 219 -13.11 4.53 -5.17
N ASN A 220 -13.93 5.24 -4.44
CA ASN A 220 -13.90 5.22 -2.98
C ASN A 220 -15.27 4.84 -2.40
N VAL A 221 -15.33 3.66 -1.80
CA VAL A 221 -16.49 3.17 -1.04
C VAL A 221 -16.15 2.94 0.43
N GLY A 222 -14.92 3.23 0.82
CA GLY A 222 -14.41 3.17 2.19
C GLY A 222 -14.45 4.52 2.89
N GLN A 223 -13.57 4.69 3.87
CA GLN A 223 -13.50 5.90 4.68
C GLN A 223 -12.17 6.64 4.48
N LEU A 224 -12.25 7.95 4.34
CA LEU A 224 -11.11 8.87 4.26
C LEU A 224 -11.24 9.88 5.41
N LEU A 225 -10.34 9.81 6.39
CA LEU A 225 -10.38 10.63 7.60
C LEU A 225 -9.08 11.42 7.77
N ALA A 226 -9.15 12.73 7.63
CA ALA A 226 -8.03 13.65 7.90
C ALA A 226 -8.48 14.72 8.89
N SER A 227 -8.75 14.33 10.13
CA SER A 227 -9.23 15.24 11.18
C SER A 227 -8.19 16.33 11.47
N GLY A 228 -8.54 17.59 11.19
CA GLY A 228 -7.63 18.74 11.29
C GLY A 228 -6.66 18.90 10.12
N GLY A 229 -6.79 18.07 9.08
CA GLY A 229 -6.01 18.12 7.84
C GLY A 229 -6.91 18.26 6.61
N ALA A 230 -6.40 17.85 5.45
CA ALA A 230 -7.10 17.95 4.17
C ALA A 230 -7.22 16.60 3.45
N VAL A 231 -8.30 16.42 2.68
CA VAL A 231 -8.50 15.28 1.78
C VAL A 231 -8.64 15.79 0.36
N GLY A 232 -7.83 15.24 -0.56
CA GLY A 232 -7.92 15.48 -1.98
C GLY A 232 -8.09 14.16 -2.74
N VAL A 233 -9.08 14.13 -3.65
CA VAL A 233 -9.32 12.99 -4.54
C VAL A 233 -9.37 13.51 -5.96
N PHE A 234 -8.50 13.00 -6.83
CA PHE A 234 -8.27 13.52 -8.16
C PHE A 234 -8.24 12.41 -9.20
N ALA A 235 -8.92 12.64 -10.31
CA ALA A 235 -8.88 11.75 -11.47
C ALA A 235 -9.10 12.57 -12.76
N GLY A 236 -8.22 12.41 -13.72
CA GLY A 236 -8.43 12.88 -15.09
C GLY A 236 -8.47 14.41 -15.32
N THR A 237 -8.15 15.27 -14.31
CA THR A 237 -8.25 16.73 -14.46
C THR A 237 -7.08 17.43 -13.77
N MET A 238 -6.59 18.50 -14.41
CA MET A 238 -5.59 19.36 -13.79
C MET A 238 -6.24 20.24 -12.73
N LEU A 239 -5.85 20.07 -11.47
CA LEU A 239 -6.31 20.88 -10.36
C LEU A 239 -5.13 21.59 -9.68
N HIS A 240 -5.27 22.90 -9.50
CA HIS A 240 -4.35 23.70 -8.71
C HIS A 240 -4.89 23.84 -7.29
N PHE A 241 -4.12 23.42 -6.30
CA PHE A 241 -4.40 23.72 -4.90
C PHE A 241 -3.35 24.67 -4.36
N GLY A 242 -3.79 25.87 -4.08
CA GLY A 242 -3.03 26.81 -3.26
C GLY A 242 -3.41 26.61 -1.80
N GLY A 243 -2.44 26.29 -0.94
CA GLY A 243 -2.65 26.24 0.48
C GLY A 243 -2.90 27.65 1.05
N SER A 244 -4.02 27.86 1.66
CA SER A 244 -4.23 28.80 2.78
C SER A 244 -5.69 28.73 3.18
N GLY A 245 -5.94 28.61 4.47
CA GLY A 245 -7.29 28.53 5.02
C GLY A 245 -8.20 29.62 4.51
N GLY A 246 -9.34 29.21 3.98
CA GLY A 246 -10.38 30.11 3.53
C GLY A 246 -11.11 29.56 2.31
N GLY A 247 -12.17 28.79 2.54
CA GLY A 247 -13.01 28.26 1.49
C GLY A 247 -13.52 29.37 0.56
N LYS A 248 -13.11 29.28 -0.70
CA LYS A 248 -13.86 29.90 -1.80
C LYS A 248 -14.29 28.80 -2.75
N LYS A 249 -15.57 28.51 -2.73
CA LYS A 249 -16.26 27.77 -3.78
C LYS A 249 -16.08 28.55 -5.08
N SER A 250 -15.32 28.03 -6.03
CA SER A 250 -15.37 28.53 -7.39
C SER A 250 -16.53 27.82 -8.10
N GLY A 251 -17.61 28.57 -8.30
CA GLY A 251 -18.74 28.12 -9.10
C GLY A 251 -18.32 28.00 -10.58
N GLY A 252 -18.48 26.81 -11.16
CA GLY A 252 -18.43 26.64 -12.58
C GLY A 252 -19.53 27.43 -13.24
N LYS A 253 -19.19 28.30 -14.20
CA LYS A 253 -20.13 28.80 -15.16
C LYS A 253 -20.03 27.92 -16.41
N GLU A 254 -21.14 27.21 -16.65
CA GLU A 254 -21.47 26.67 -17.96
C GLU A 254 -21.60 27.81 -18.97
N LYS A 255 -20.99 27.63 -20.09
CA LYS A 255 -21.48 28.12 -21.41
C LYS A 255 -21.12 27.09 -22.46
#